data_1ac810a611feaab48e6cbac114624130
#
_entry.id   1ac810a611feaab48e6cbac114624130
#
_cell.length_a   1.000
_cell.length_b   1.000
_cell.length_c   1.000
_cell.angle_alpha   90.00
_cell.angle_beta   90.00
_cell.angle_gamma   90.00
#
_symmetry.space_group_name_H-M   'P 1'
#
loop_
_entity.id
_entity.type
_entity.pdbx_description
1 polymer ?
#
loop_
_entity_poly.entity_id
_entity_poly.type
_entity_poly.pdbx_seq_one_letter_code
_entity_poly.pdbx_strand_id
1 'polypeptide(L)'
;MKSPMILVSSGRTMGSLSMQRQQSALYGMCLALSGGTGVLSSGGDARTLAARCDGLLLAGGGDIHPSRFGQPVQSEKLSIDPVRDEEEQALFQAFFSRGKPILGICRGIQAVNVFLGGTLRQHIEGHSDCCHRVRCIPRLAALAGAAPMVNSYHHQAVDIIASSLHAAAWAEDGTVEALLHETAPLLGVQWHPERMVPPLCDDAAGANHLPLFRWLCERC
;
A
#
# COMPACT_ATOMS: atom_id res chain seq x y z
N MET A 1 7.36 13.95 22.23
CA MET A 1 6.96 14.28 20.85
C MET A 1 5.52 13.83 20.66
N LYS A 2 4.70 14.55 19.90
CA LYS A 2 3.30 14.17 19.61
C LYS A 2 3.31 12.96 18.69
N SER A 3 2.49 11.93 18.96
CA SER A 3 2.32 10.77 18.11
C SER A 3 1.69 11.20 16.76
N PRO A 4 2.28 10.91 15.60
CA PRO A 4 1.71 11.29 14.32
C PRO A 4 0.40 10.53 14.05
N MET A 5 -0.58 11.21 13.47
CA MET A 5 -1.84 10.64 13.05
C MET A 5 -1.74 10.18 11.59
N ILE A 6 -1.86 8.89 11.37
CA ILE A 6 -1.80 8.28 10.04
C ILE A 6 -3.20 7.88 9.60
N LEU A 7 -3.68 8.50 8.52
CA LEU A 7 -4.93 8.07 7.90
C LEU A 7 -4.73 6.75 7.18
N VAL A 8 -5.51 5.74 7.53
CA VAL A 8 -5.50 4.41 6.88
C VAL A 8 -6.71 4.32 5.97
N SER A 9 -6.50 4.07 4.68
CA SER A 9 -7.59 3.86 3.73
C SER A 9 -8.35 2.56 4.05
N SER A 10 -9.63 2.52 3.71
CA SER A 10 -10.51 1.40 4.06
C SER A 10 -11.17 0.77 2.85
N GLY A 11 -11.36 -0.54 2.89
CA GLY A 11 -12.29 -1.23 2.02
C GLY A 11 -13.74 -0.96 2.39
N ARG A 12 -14.65 -1.23 1.46
CA ARG A 12 -16.10 -1.19 1.68
C ARG A 12 -16.67 -2.59 1.64
N THR A 13 -17.61 -2.86 2.50
CA THR A 13 -18.36 -4.12 2.51
C THR A 13 -19.81 -3.86 2.87
N MET A 14 -20.72 -4.65 2.32
CA MET A 14 -22.10 -4.59 2.71
C MET A 14 -22.30 -5.37 4.01
N GLY A 15 -22.63 -4.66 5.08
CA GLY A 15 -23.09 -5.29 6.32
C GLY A 15 -24.59 -5.63 6.26
N SER A 16 -25.11 -6.19 7.35
CA SER A 16 -26.53 -6.60 7.44
C SER A 16 -27.53 -5.45 7.26
N LEU A 17 -27.14 -4.24 7.63
CA LEU A 17 -28.05 -3.06 7.61
C LEU A 17 -27.53 -1.91 6.74
N SER A 18 -26.23 -1.85 6.46
CA SER A 18 -25.65 -0.72 5.73
C SER A 18 -24.27 -1.05 5.16
N MET A 19 -23.77 -0.18 4.30
CA MET A 19 -22.38 -0.19 3.86
C MET A 19 -21.46 0.09 5.06
N GLN A 20 -20.46 -0.77 5.25
CA GLN A 20 -19.46 -0.65 6.31
C GLN A 20 -18.07 -0.37 5.72
N ARG A 21 -17.25 0.28 6.53
CA ARG A 21 -15.82 0.46 6.26
C ARG A 21 -15.01 -0.49 7.12
N GLN A 22 -14.08 -1.19 6.50
CA GLN A 22 -13.23 -2.14 7.23
C GLN A 22 -11.81 -2.18 6.69
N GLN A 23 -10.90 -2.53 7.58
CA GLN A 23 -9.52 -2.86 7.27
C GLN A 23 -8.95 -3.76 8.37
N SER A 24 -7.84 -4.45 8.08
CA SER A 24 -7.15 -5.26 9.09
C SER A 24 -6.70 -4.38 10.28
N ALA A 25 -6.95 -4.85 11.50
CA ALA A 25 -6.46 -4.20 12.70
C ALA A 25 -4.92 -4.16 12.80
N LEU A 26 -4.24 -5.07 12.09
CA LEU A 26 -2.76 -5.15 12.06
C LEU A 26 -2.12 -3.83 11.60
N TYR A 27 -2.74 -3.08 10.65
CA TYR A 27 -2.22 -1.76 10.25
C TYR A 27 -2.14 -0.80 11.44
N GLY A 28 -3.23 -0.69 12.20
CA GLY A 28 -3.28 0.17 13.40
C GLY A 28 -2.29 -0.28 14.48
N MET A 29 -2.15 -1.60 14.70
CA MET A 29 -1.21 -2.16 15.67
C MET A 29 0.25 -1.89 15.26
N CYS A 30 0.61 -2.08 13.98
CA CYS A 30 1.94 -1.76 13.48
C CYS A 30 2.28 -0.27 13.58
N LEU A 31 1.31 0.60 13.28
CA LEU A 31 1.48 2.05 13.46
C LEU A 31 1.69 2.41 14.93
N ALA A 32 0.93 1.81 15.86
CA ALA A 32 1.10 2.03 17.29
C ALA A 32 2.49 1.59 17.79
N LEU A 33 2.97 0.41 17.37
CA LEU A 33 4.33 -0.06 17.68
C LEU A 33 5.43 0.83 17.06
N SER A 34 5.06 1.62 16.05
CA SER A 34 5.96 2.58 15.39
C SER A 34 5.86 3.99 15.95
N GLY A 35 5.11 4.19 17.05
CA GLY A 35 4.93 5.49 17.71
C GLY A 35 3.87 6.39 17.06
N GLY A 36 3.13 5.90 16.07
CA GLY A 36 2.03 6.59 15.39
C GLY A 36 0.65 6.16 15.90
N THR A 37 -0.38 6.85 15.43
CA THR A 37 -1.79 6.51 15.69
C THR A 37 -2.51 6.32 14.36
N GLY A 38 -2.99 5.10 14.09
CA GLY A 38 -3.80 4.80 12.91
C GLY A 38 -5.24 5.30 13.08
N VAL A 39 -5.75 6.02 12.07
CA VAL A 39 -7.14 6.47 11.99
C VAL A 39 -7.77 5.90 10.73
N LEU A 40 -8.80 5.08 10.86
CA LEU A 40 -9.49 4.48 9.73
C LEU A 40 -10.32 5.54 8.98
N SER A 41 -10.12 5.66 7.66
CA SER A 41 -10.95 6.50 6.82
C SER A 41 -12.37 5.92 6.70
N SER A 42 -13.35 6.70 7.13
CA SER A 42 -14.78 6.36 6.92
C SER A 42 -15.40 7.16 5.76
N GLY A 43 -14.59 7.85 4.97
CA GLY A 43 -15.00 8.82 3.96
C GLY A 43 -14.82 10.26 4.45
N GLY A 44 -15.27 11.23 3.64
CA GLY A 44 -15.20 12.65 3.96
C GLY A 44 -14.30 13.45 3.02
N ASP A 45 -14.17 14.76 3.28
CA ASP A 45 -13.38 15.65 2.44
C ASP A 45 -11.87 15.35 2.57
N ALA A 46 -11.26 14.93 1.46
CA ALA A 46 -9.86 14.52 1.41
C ALA A 46 -8.89 15.67 1.81
N ARG A 47 -9.22 16.92 1.49
CA ARG A 47 -8.39 18.08 1.83
C ARG A 47 -8.40 18.35 3.33
N THR A 48 -9.57 18.20 3.96
CA THR A 48 -9.72 18.31 5.42
C THR A 48 -8.98 17.19 6.14
N LEU A 49 -9.11 15.94 5.67
CA LEU A 49 -8.39 14.80 6.22
C LEU A 49 -6.87 14.98 6.10
N ALA A 50 -6.39 15.42 4.92
CA ALA A 50 -4.98 15.69 4.72
C ALA A 50 -4.46 16.92 5.50
N ALA A 51 -5.32 17.83 5.95
CA ALA A 51 -4.94 18.91 6.86
C ALA A 51 -4.81 18.45 8.33
N ARG A 52 -5.54 17.40 8.73
CA ARG A 52 -5.63 16.90 10.10
C ARG A 52 -4.72 15.71 10.40
N CYS A 53 -4.44 14.88 9.42
CA CYS A 53 -3.57 13.71 9.55
C CYS A 53 -2.16 14.02 9.01
N ASP A 54 -1.15 13.42 9.61
CA ASP A 54 0.26 13.71 9.34
C ASP A 54 0.83 12.85 8.20
N GLY A 55 0.26 11.66 7.95
CA GLY A 55 0.62 10.74 6.87
C GLY A 55 -0.56 9.92 6.36
N LEU A 56 -0.37 9.23 5.23
CA LEU A 56 -1.35 8.37 4.59
C LEU A 56 -0.80 6.95 4.42
N LEU A 57 -1.60 5.95 4.81
CA LEU A 57 -1.39 4.55 4.48
C LEU A 57 -2.50 4.11 3.53
N LEU A 58 -2.15 3.83 2.27
CA LEU A 58 -3.02 3.18 1.30
C LEU A 58 -2.94 1.67 1.50
N ALA A 59 -4.00 1.10 2.04
CA ALA A 59 -4.04 -0.28 2.48
C ALA A 59 -4.34 -1.28 1.36
N GLY A 60 -4.06 -2.56 1.60
CA GLY A 60 -4.43 -3.66 0.73
C GLY A 60 -5.94 -3.80 0.50
N GLY A 61 -6.33 -4.64 -0.44
CA GLY A 61 -7.73 -4.91 -0.79
C GLY A 61 -7.93 -5.42 -2.20
N GLY A 62 -9.13 -5.25 -2.75
CA GLY A 62 -9.47 -5.65 -4.11
C GLY A 62 -8.78 -4.81 -5.19
N ASP A 63 -9.18 -5.00 -6.43
CA ASP A 63 -8.49 -4.51 -7.61
C ASP A 63 -8.86 -3.06 -7.95
N ILE A 64 -7.94 -2.38 -8.64
CA ILE A 64 -8.19 -1.06 -9.22
C ILE A 64 -8.91 -1.25 -10.56
N HIS A 65 -9.94 -0.44 -10.81
CA HIS A 65 -10.68 -0.51 -12.05
C HIS A 65 -9.77 -0.23 -13.26
N PRO A 66 -9.69 -1.13 -14.27
CA PRO A 66 -8.76 -1.02 -15.39
C PRO A 66 -8.88 0.28 -16.20
N SER A 67 -10.07 0.91 -16.25
CA SER A 67 -10.23 2.22 -16.89
C SER A 67 -9.38 3.32 -16.26
N ARG A 68 -8.94 3.17 -15.00
CA ARG A 68 -8.06 4.13 -14.31
C ARG A 68 -6.65 4.18 -14.91
N PHE A 69 -6.26 3.13 -15.63
CA PHE A 69 -4.98 3.08 -16.35
C PHE A 69 -5.15 2.78 -17.84
N GLY A 70 -6.32 3.18 -18.40
CA GLY A 70 -6.58 3.21 -19.83
C GLY A 70 -6.80 1.84 -20.49
N GLN A 71 -7.14 0.80 -19.72
CA GLN A 71 -7.35 -0.53 -20.23
C GLN A 71 -8.82 -0.97 -20.11
N PRO A 72 -9.33 -1.85 -20.99
CA PRO A 72 -10.60 -2.55 -20.78
C PRO A 72 -10.44 -3.60 -19.68
N VAL A 73 -11.55 -4.01 -19.07
CA VAL A 73 -11.59 -5.16 -18.16
C VAL A 73 -11.26 -6.43 -18.94
N GLN A 74 -10.22 -7.17 -18.55
CA GLN A 74 -9.72 -8.37 -19.21
C GLN A 74 -10.02 -9.65 -18.43
N SER A 75 -10.48 -9.56 -17.19
CA SER A 75 -10.74 -10.71 -16.33
C SER A 75 -12.02 -10.52 -15.54
N GLU A 76 -12.85 -11.56 -15.48
CA GLU A 76 -14.05 -11.62 -14.64
C GLU A 76 -13.72 -11.82 -13.14
N LYS A 77 -12.46 -12.13 -12.84
CA LYS A 77 -11.99 -12.38 -11.46
C LYS A 77 -11.69 -11.11 -10.66
N LEU A 78 -11.86 -9.92 -11.28
CA LEU A 78 -11.53 -8.66 -10.62
C LEU A 78 -12.55 -8.31 -9.54
N SER A 79 -12.04 -7.94 -8.36
CA SER A 79 -12.81 -7.43 -7.24
C SER A 79 -12.72 -5.90 -7.18
N ILE A 80 -13.54 -5.21 -7.96
CA ILE A 80 -13.48 -3.77 -8.20
C ILE A 80 -14.43 -3.01 -7.27
N ASP A 81 -13.94 -1.90 -6.69
CA ASP A 81 -14.74 -0.90 -5.98
C ASP A 81 -14.44 0.50 -6.52
N PRO A 82 -15.21 1.00 -7.52
CA PRO A 82 -14.96 2.31 -8.13
C PRO A 82 -15.05 3.48 -7.16
N VAL A 83 -15.89 3.38 -6.12
CA VAL A 83 -16.01 4.44 -5.10
C VAL A 83 -14.75 4.51 -4.25
N ARG A 84 -14.18 3.36 -3.88
CA ARG A 84 -12.89 3.29 -3.19
C ARG A 84 -11.76 3.87 -4.05
N ASP A 85 -11.75 3.56 -5.34
CA ASP A 85 -10.77 4.11 -6.28
C ASP A 85 -10.79 5.65 -6.32
N GLU A 86 -11.99 6.24 -6.35
CA GLU A 86 -12.17 7.71 -6.35
C GLU A 86 -11.72 8.33 -5.02
N GLU A 87 -12.18 7.77 -3.92
CA GLU A 87 -11.82 8.24 -2.58
C GLU A 87 -10.31 8.17 -2.33
N GLU A 88 -9.67 7.03 -2.65
CA GLU A 88 -8.22 6.88 -2.46
C GLU A 88 -7.43 7.78 -3.39
N GLN A 89 -7.87 8.02 -4.63
CA GLN A 89 -7.23 8.99 -5.52
C GLN A 89 -7.31 10.42 -4.96
N ALA A 90 -8.47 10.81 -4.44
CA ALA A 90 -8.63 12.13 -3.82
C ALA A 90 -7.75 12.28 -2.56
N LEU A 91 -7.69 11.25 -1.72
CA LEU A 91 -6.80 11.21 -0.54
C LEU A 91 -5.33 11.30 -0.98
N PHE A 92 -4.92 10.45 -1.93
CA PHE A 92 -3.56 10.47 -2.46
C PHE A 92 -3.16 11.87 -2.93
N GLN A 93 -3.95 12.50 -3.79
CA GLN A 93 -3.67 13.84 -4.31
C GLN A 93 -3.58 14.89 -3.19
N ALA A 94 -4.47 14.82 -2.19
CA ALA A 94 -4.50 15.76 -1.07
C ALA A 94 -3.28 15.65 -0.14
N PHE A 95 -2.78 14.43 0.11
CA PHE A 95 -1.57 14.20 0.91
C PHE A 95 -0.30 14.47 0.11
N PHE A 96 -0.23 13.97 -1.12
CA PHE A 96 0.92 14.13 -2.01
C PHE A 96 1.22 15.60 -2.32
N SER A 97 0.20 16.41 -2.63
CA SER A 97 0.36 17.86 -2.89
C SER A 97 0.84 18.65 -1.67
N ARG A 98 0.71 18.09 -0.48
CA ARG A 98 1.22 18.67 0.78
C ARG A 98 2.60 18.14 1.18
N GLY A 99 3.21 17.29 0.37
CA GLY A 99 4.48 16.65 0.67
C GLY A 99 4.44 15.70 1.87
N LYS A 100 3.24 15.24 2.26
CA LYS A 100 3.08 14.33 3.41
C LYS A 100 3.49 12.92 3.05
N PRO A 101 4.04 12.15 4.01
CA PRO A 101 4.50 10.79 3.75
C PRO A 101 3.33 9.85 3.41
N ILE A 102 3.58 8.97 2.44
CA ILE A 102 2.61 7.99 1.94
C ILE A 102 3.27 6.61 1.90
N LEU A 103 2.60 5.62 2.51
CA LEU A 103 2.94 4.20 2.38
C LEU A 103 1.82 3.46 1.66
N GLY A 104 2.11 2.84 0.52
CA GLY A 104 1.19 1.96 -0.21
C GLY A 104 1.49 0.49 0.05
N ILE A 105 0.50 -0.32 0.42
CA ILE A 105 0.65 -1.74 0.73
C ILE A 105 -0.27 -2.56 -0.17
N CYS A 106 0.27 -3.54 -0.89
CA CYS A 106 -0.40 -4.46 -1.80
C CYS A 106 -1.22 -3.66 -2.86
N ARG A 107 -2.55 -3.58 -2.75
CA ARG A 107 -3.32 -2.68 -3.61
C ARG A 107 -2.81 -1.23 -3.57
N GLY A 108 -2.27 -0.78 -2.43
CA GLY A 108 -1.77 0.59 -2.25
C GLY A 108 -0.57 0.95 -3.13
N ILE A 109 0.39 0.04 -3.40
CA ILE A 109 1.47 0.29 -4.36
C ILE A 109 0.92 0.42 -5.79
N GLN A 110 -0.07 -0.41 -6.13
CA GLN A 110 -0.74 -0.38 -7.43
C GLN A 110 -1.48 0.94 -7.62
N ALA A 111 -2.22 1.39 -6.59
CA ALA A 111 -2.92 2.66 -6.58
C ALA A 111 -1.95 3.84 -6.79
N VAL A 112 -0.84 3.88 -6.06
CA VAL A 112 0.20 4.90 -6.21
C VAL A 112 0.73 4.95 -7.64
N ASN A 113 1.05 3.79 -8.23
CA ASN A 113 1.52 3.72 -9.61
C ASN A 113 0.49 4.29 -10.60
N VAL A 114 -0.76 3.86 -10.50
CA VAL A 114 -1.86 4.30 -11.37
C VAL A 114 -2.15 5.80 -11.20
N PHE A 115 -2.20 6.29 -9.95
CA PHE A 115 -2.49 7.71 -9.67
C PHE A 115 -1.39 8.66 -10.17
N LEU A 116 -0.19 8.16 -10.40
CA LEU A 116 0.93 8.88 -10.99
C LEU A 116 1.11 8.61 -12.50
N GLY A 117 0.19 7.86 -13.13
CA GLY A 117 0.13 7.64 -14.59
C GLY A 117 0.78 6.35 -15.08
N GLY A 118 1.10 5.43 -14.19
CA GLY A 118 1.53 4.07 -14.55
C GLY A 118 0.37 3.13 -14.87
N THR A 119 0.69 1.88 -15.24
CA THR A 119 -0.28 0.83 -15.57
C THR A 119 -0.08 -0.44 -14.74
N LEU A 120 -1.06 -1.35 -14.80
CA LEU A 120 -1.01 -2.64 -14.13
C LEU A 120 -1.19 -3.80 -15.10
N ARG A 121 -0.55 -4.93 -14.83
CA ARG A 121 -0.95 -6.24 -15.33
C ARG A 121 -2.16 -6.69 -14.52
N GLN A 122 -3.29 -6.94 -15.21
CA GLN A 122 -4.55 -7.28 -14.55
C GLN A 122 -4.58 -8.70 -13.97
N HIS A 123 -3.65 -9.56 -14.41
CA HIS A 123 -3.48 -10.89 -13.84
C HIS A 123 -2.05 -11.38 -14.04
N ILE A 124 -1.49 -11.93 -12.97
CA ILE A 124 -0.25 -12.69 -12.94
C ILE A 124 -0.48 -13.98 -12.15
N GLU A 125 0.32 -15.00 -12.41
CA GLU A 125 0.30 -16.25 -11.66
C GLU A 125 1.50 -16.32 -10.70
N GLY A 126 1.44 -17.22 -9.70
CA GLY A 126 2.55 -17.49 -8.79
C GLY A 126 2.71 -16.51 -7.63
N HIS A 127 1.79 -15.53 -7.48
CA HIS A 127 1.84 -14.51 -6.42
C HIS A 127 0.64 -14.53 -5.46
N SER A 128 -0.22 -15.56 -5.56
CA SER A 128 -1.39 -15.71 -4.70
C SER A 128 -1.16 -16.79 -3.65
N ASP A 129 -1.36 -16.43 -2.37
CA ASP A 129 -1.26 -17.33 -1.21
C ASP A 129 0.07 -18.11 -1.15
N CYS A 130 1.18 -17.38 -1.25
CA CYS A 130 2.52 -17.94 -1.21
C CYS A 130 3.51 -17.02 -0.49
N CYS A 131 4.76 -17.49 -0.37
CA CYS A 131 5.92 -16.68 0.01
C CYS A 131 6.98 -16.80 -1.06
N HIS A 132 7.66 -15.70 -1.37
CA HIS A 132 8.79 -15.68 -2.29
C HIS A 132 9.88 -14.71 -1.81
N ARG A 133 11.05 -14.86 -2.40
CA ARG A 133 12.17 -13.97 -2.12
C ARG A 133 12.10 -12.74 -3.01
N VAL A 134 12.37 -11.56 -2.43
CA VAL A 134 12.51 -10.32 -3.20
C VAL A 134 13.93 -9.79 -3.06
N ARG A 135 14.43 -9.13 -4.12
CA ARG A 135 15.73 -8.45 -4.11
C ARG A 135 15.50 -6.95 -4.02
N CYS A 136 15.99 -6.33 -2.95
CA CYS A 136 15.83 -4.90 -2.67
C CYS A 136 17.07 -4.09 -3.08
N ILE A 137 16.84 -2.85 -3.55
CA ILE A 137 17.93 -1.86 -3.66
C ILE A 137 18.41 -1.44 -2.25
N PRO A 138 19.65 -0.87 -2.11
CA PRO A 138 20.20 -0.54 -0.80
C PRO A 138 19.31 0.34 0.08
N ARG A 139 18.59 1.32 -0.51
CA ARG A 139 17.70 2.22 0.22
C ARG A 139 16.51 1.49 0.87
N LEU A 140 15.92 0.50 0.20
CA LEU A 140 14.86 -0.32 0.75
C LEU A 140 15.41 -1.43 1.64
N ALA A 141 16.58 -1.98 1.30
CA ALA A 141 17.24 -3.00 2.09
C ALA A 141 17.51 -2.57 3.54
N ALA A 142 17.73 -1.29 3.79
CA ALA A 142 17.88 -0.72 5.13
C ALA A 142 16.59 -0.85 5.98
N LEU A 143 15.42 -1.03 5.36
CA LEU A 143 14.13 -1.17 6.03
C LEU A 143 13.62 -2.62 6.04
N ALA A 144 13.85 -3.36 4.97
CA ALA A 144 13.23 -4.67 4.74
C ALA A 144 14.26 -5.82 4.66
N GLY A 145 15.56 -5.52 4.60
CA GLY A 145 16.59 -6.49 4.29
C GLY A 145 16.94 -6.53 2.80
N ALA A 146 18.12 -7.03 2.45
CA ALA A 146 18.59 -7.05 1.07
C ALA A 146 17.85 -8.06 0.18
N ALA A 147 17.48 -9.20 0.74
CA ALA A 147 16.78 -10.28 0.05
C ALA A 147 15.79 -11.01 0.98
N PRO A 148 14.80 -10.32 1.53
CA PRO A 148 13.85 -10.93 2.46
C PRO A 148 12.94 -11.95 1.77
N MET A 149 12.48 -12.95 2.52
CA MET A 149 11.31 -13.73 2.17
C MET A 149 10.08 -12.88 2.52
N VAL A 150 9.14 -12.74 1.59
CA VAL A 150 7.90 -11.97 1.80
C VAL A 150 6.68 -12.82 1.52
N ASN A 151 5.57 -12.48 2.17
CA ASN A 151 4.27 -13.06 1.85
C ASN A 151 3.71 -12.44 0.56
N SER A 152 2.84 -13.16 -0.14
CA SER A 152 2.27 -12.71 -1.41
C SER A 152 0.81 -13.14 -1.52
N TYR A 153 -0.07 -12.15 -1.67
CA TYR A 153 -1.53 -12.32 -1.74
C TYR A 153 -2.13 -11.46 -2.86
N HIS A 154 -1.45 -11.40 -4.01
CA HIS A 154 -1.91 -10.59 -5.12
C HIS A 154 -1.90 -11.37 -6.43
N HIS A 155 -2.77 -10.97 -7.35
CA HIS A 155 -2.82 -11.48 -8.72
C HIS A 155 -2.68 -10.37 -9.76
N GLN A 156 -2.59 -9.11 -9.31
CA GLN A 156 -2.23 -7.97 -10.16
C GLN A 156 -0.82 -7.48 -9.79
N ALA A 157 -0.14 -6.84 -10.74
CA ALA A 157 1.20 -6.29 -10.53
C ALA A 157 1.38 -4.97 -11.30
N VAL A 158 2.36 -4.18 -10.86
CA VAL A 158 2.85 -3.02 -11.61
C VAL A 158 3.36 -3.49 -12.99
N ASP A 159 2.92 -2.79 -14.04
CA ASP A 159 3.37 -3.01 -15.43
C ASP A 159 4.29 -1.87 -15.88
N ILE A 160 3.73 -0.78 -16.39
CA ILE A 160 4.50 0.44 -16.68
C ILE A 160 4.60 1.26 -15.40
N ILE A 161 5.82 1.52 -14.96
CA ILE A 161 6.08 2.36 -13.79
C ILE A 161 5.87 3.83 -14.17
N ALA A 162 5.13 4.59 -13.35
CA ALA A 162 4.96 6.03 -13.53
C ALA A 162 6.33 6.75 -13.53
N SER A 163 6.48 7.76 -14.36
CA SER A 163 7.78 8.41 -14.64
C SER A 163 8.49 9.02 -13.42
N SER A 164 7.74 9.35 -12.37
CA SER A 164 8.29 9.88 -11.10
C SER A 164 8.61 8.79 -10.07
N LEU A 165 8.36 7.53 -10.41
CA LEU A 165 8.65 6.37 -9.56
C LEU A 165 9.80 5.55 -10.13
N HIS A 166 10.46 4.80 -9.26
CA HIS A 166 11.43 3.78 -9.65
C HIS A 166 11.22 2.50 -8.83
N ALA A 167 11.50 1.37 -9.46
CA ALA A 167 11.42 0.07 -8.78
C ALA A 167 12.49 -0.03 -7.71
N ALA A 168 12.09 -0.52 -6.53
CA ALA A 168 12.96 -0.65 -5.36
C ALA A 168 13.13 -2.12 -4.90
N ALA A 169 12.26 -3.02 -5.35
CA ALA A 169 12.41 -4.47 -5.18
C ALA A 169 11.77 -5.23 -6.34
N TRP A 170 12.28 -6.45 -6.57
CA TRP A 170 11.79 -7.38 -7.58
C TRP A 170 11.74 -8.80 -7.04
N ALA A 171 10.71 -9.56 -7.41
CA ALA A 171 10.68 -11.01 -7.28
C ALA A 171 11.64 -11.67 -8.31
N GLU A 172 11.84 -12.97 -8.17
CA GLU A 172 12.75 -13.73 -9.07
C GLU A 172 12.27 -13.76 -10.53
N ASP A 173 10.97 -13.70 -10.76
CA ASP A 173 10.34 -13.64 -12.09
C ASP A 173 10.37 -12.25 -12.73
N GLY A 174 10.94 -11.26 -12.02
CA GLY A 174 11.04 -9.86 -12.45
C GLY A 174 9.81 -9.00 -12.11
N THR A 175 8.81 -9.53 -11.42
CA THR A 175 7.68 -8.75 -10.93
C THR A 175 8.16 -7.66 -9.97
N VAL A 176 7.68 -6.43 -10.18
CA VAL A 176 8.01 -5.28 -9.32
C VAL A 176 7.28 -5.44 -7.98
N GLU A 177 8.06 -5.47 -6.92
CA GLU A 177 7.57 -5.70 -5.54
C GLU A 177 7.65 -4.47 -4.65
N ALA A 178 8.38 -3.43 -5.06
CA ALA A 178 8.38 -2.14 -4.36
C ALA A 178 8.67 -0.98 -5.29
N LEU A 179 8.08 0.17 -4.96
CA LEU A 179 8.27 1.44 -5.65
C LEU A 179 8.69 2.53 -4.65
N LEU A 180 9.59 3.40 -5.08
CA LEU A 180 9.96 4.63 -4.38
C LEU A 180 9.73 5.82 -5.31
N HIS A 181 9.27 6.94 -4.76
CA HIS A 181 9.27 8.20 -5.49
C HIS A 181 10.65 8.85 -5.46
N GLU A 182 11.02 9.55 -6.52
CA GLU A 182 12.35 10.18 -6.66
C GLU A 182 12.66 11.15 -5.52
N THR A 183 11.73 12.03 -5.19
CA THR A 183 11.92 13.13 -4.25
C THR A 183 10.91 13.16 -3.10
N ALA A 184 9.66 12.77 -3.33
CA ALA A 184 8.60 12.79 -2.31
C ALA A 184 8.77 11.63 -1.31
N PRO A 185 8.31 11.79 -0.05
CA PRO A 185 8.31 10.71 0.95
C PRO A 185 7.22 9.68 0.66
N LEU A 186 7.38 8.93 -0.43
CA LEU A 186 6.44 7.93 -0.90
C LEU A 186 7.15 6.61 -1.13
N LEU A 187 6.61 5.56 -0.52
CA LEU A 187 7.05 4.18 -0.62
C LEU A 187 5.83 3.29 -0.87
N GLY A 188 5.93 2.36 -1.81
CA GLY A 188 4.97 1.27 -2.00
C GLY A 188 5.64 -0.08 -1.90
N VAL A 189 4.97 -1.06 -1.29
CA VAL A 189 5.38 -2.47 -1.26
C VAL A 189 4.21 -3.36 -1.66
N GLN A 190 4.48 -4.42 -2.43
CA GLN A 190 3.45 -5.29 -2.97
C GLN A 190 3.02 -6.37 -1.97
N TRP A 191 3.92 -6.80 -1.09
CA TRP A 191 3.62 -7.73 0.00
C TRP A 191 2.87 -7.06 1.16
N HIS A 192 2.50 -7.85 2.16
CA HIS A 192 1.78 -7.42 3.36
C HIS A 192 2.70 -7.34 4.59
N PRO A 193 3.43 -6.24 4.79
CA PRO A 193 4.36 -6.08 5.91
C PRO A 193 3.67 -6.10 7.27
N GLU A 194 2.38 -5.74 7.37
CA GLU A 194 1.61 -5.80 8.61
C GLU A 194 1.43 -7.23 9.14
N ARG A 195 1.56 -8.23 8.27
CA ARG A 195 1.52 -9.65 8.62
C ARG A 195 2.90 -10.23 8.92
N MET A 196 3.94 -9.40 8.87
CA MET A 196 5.34 -9.77 9.06
C MET A 196 5.97 -8.96 10.21
N VAL A 197 5.23 -8.79 11.31
CA VAL A 197 5.66 -8.09 12.52
C VAL A 197 5.45 -8.98 13.74
N PRO A 198 6.41 -9.86 14.10
CA PRO A 198 6.34 -10.63 15.33
C PRO A 198 6.31 -9.70 16.57
N PRO A 199 5.50 -10.01 17.61
CA PRO A 199 4.66 -11.21 17.76
C PRO A 199 3.24 -11.05 17.23
N LEU A 200 2.91 -9.98 16.46
CA LEU A 200 1.54 -9.74 15.98
C LEU A 200 1.11 -10.78 14.94
N CYS A 201 1.99 -11.02 13.98
CA CYS A 201 1.80 -11.99 12.91
C CYS A 201 3.16 -12.34 12.28
N ASP A 202 3.36 -13.58 11.85
CA ASP A 202 4.61 -14.09 11.26
C ASP A 202 4.29 -14.96 10.03
N ASP A 203 3.74 -14.31 8.98
CA ASP A 203 3.38 -14.98 7.71
C ASP A 203 4.61 -15.39 6.89
N ALA A 204 5.78 -14.81 7.17
CA ALA A 204 7.03 -15.17 6.51
C ALA A 204 8.14 -15.29 7.55
N ALA A 205 8.47 -16.51 7.90
CA ALA A 205 9.30 -16.88 9.05
C ALA A 205 10.56 -16.04 9.20
N GLY A 206 10.67 -15.31 10.31
CA GLY A 206 11.85 -14.58 10.75
C GLY A 206 12.02 -13.19 10.17
N ALA A 207 11.14 -12.70 9.29
CA ALA A 207 11.19 -11.34 8.82
C ALA A 207 10.45 -10.39 9.79
N ASN A 208 11.02 -9.22 10.04
CA ASN A 208 10.37 -8.17 10.81
C ASN A 208 10.29 -6.90 9.96
N HIS A 209 9.11 -6.57 9.47
CA HIS A 209 8.87 -5.44 8.57
C HIS A 209 8.29 -4.20 9.29
N LEU A 210 8.33 -4.14 10.63
CA LEU A 210 8.00 -2.96 11.40
C LEU A 210 8.77 -1.69 10.97
N PRO A 211 10.04 -1.76 10.50
CA PRO A 211 10.75 -0.58 10.03
C PRO A 211 10.07 0.17 8.88
N LEU A 212 9.22 -0.48 8.06
CA LEU A 212 8.44 0.20 7.02
C LEU A 212 7.38 1.14 7.62
N PHE A 213 6.73 0.75 8.71
CA PHE A 213 5.78 1.59 9.44
C PHE A 213 6.49 2.70 10.21
N ARG A 214 7.66 2.43 10.80
CA ARG A 214 8.52 3.46 11.41
C ARG A 214 8.93 4.50 10.38
N TRP A 215 9.33 4.05 9.19
CA TRP A 215 9.67 4.94 8.07
C TRP A 215 8.56 5.94 7.76
N LEU A 216 7.29 5.52 7.80
CA LEU A 216 6.13 6.38 7.61
C LEU A 216 5.97 7.37 8.77
N CYS A 217 6.00 6.89 10.02
CA CYS A 217 5.79 7.72 11.22
C CYS A 217 6.89 8.75 11.46
N GLU A 218 8.15 8.41 11.16
CA GLU A 218 9.30 9.29 11.36
C GLU A 218 9.40 10.44 10.34
N ARG A 219 8.60 10.41 9.28
CA ARG A 219 8.54 11.43 8.22
C ARG A 219 7.37 12.40 8.36
N CYS A 220 6.57 12.24 9.39
CA CYS A 220 5.42 13.08 9.73
C CYS A 220 5.77 14.38 10.46
#